data_578d73511e09a9e9f239483e982fb2fe
#
_entry.id   578d73511e09a9e9f239483e982fb2fe
#
_cell.length_a   1.000
_cell.length_b   1.000
_cell.length_c   1.000
_cell.angle_alpha   90.00
_cell.angle_beta   90.00
_cell.angle_gamma   90.00
#
_symmetry.space_group_name_H-M   'P 1'
#
loop_
_entity.id
_entity.type
_entity.pdbx_description
1 polymer ?
#
loop_
_entity_poly.entity_id
_entity_poly.type
_entity_poly.pdbx_seq_one_letter_code
_entity_poly.pdbx_strand_id
1 'polypeptide(L)'
;ERVSHRLCEYNNKEKDNDRRMRKDRQVEILAPAGSFACFQAAMNAGADAVYAAGARFGARAYANNFTQDELIEAIERAHIYGKKFYLTVNTLLKDHEIAELYDYLAPLYEKGLDAVIVQDTGVFQFIRSNFPDLDIHASTQMTITGAAGAKFLESQGAARVVPARELSLEEVRQIHETTDLEVECFVHGALCYCYSGQCLMSSVIGGRSGNRGQCAQPCRLPYTVDGQKKYFLSLKDICTLELIPELVEAGIDSFKIEGRMKKPEYV
;
A
#
# COMPACT_ATOMS: atom_id res chain seq x y z
N GLU A 1 -1.60 41.03 -17.49
CA GLU A 1 -2.43 40.03 -18.19
C GLU A 1 -1.65 39.19 -19.21
N ARG A 2 -0.79 39.74 -20.08
CA ARG A 2 -0.01 38.98 -21.10
C ARG A 2 1.07 38.07 -20.48
N VAL A 3 1.65 38.39 -19.32
CA VAL A 3 2.67 37.56 -18.64
C VAL A 3 2.02 36.39 -17.94
N SER A 4 0.87 36.60 -17.32
CA SER A 4 0.06 35.54 -16.68
C SER A 4 -0.42 34.48 -17.69
N HIS A 5 -0.83 34.90 -18.90
CA HIS A 5 -1.26 33.97 -19.96
C HIS A 5 -0.09 33.09 -20.48
N ARG A 6 1.11 33.66 -20.66
CA ARG A 6 2.30 32.91 -21.12
C ARG A 6 2.82 31.92 -20.07
N LEU A 7 2.76 32.27 -18.79
CA LEU A 7 3.12 31.34 -17.69
C LEU A 7 2.12 30.18 -17.60
N CYS A 8 0.84 30.44 -17.83
CA CYS A 8 -0.18 29.40 -17.84
C CYS A 8 -0.03 28.46 -19.05
N GLU A 9 0.31 28.98 -20.23
CA GLU A 9 0.57 28.20 -21.44
C GLU A 9 1.89 27.39 -21.34
N TYR A 10 2.91 27.94 -20.71
CA TYR A 10 4.20 27.25 -20.49
C TYR A 10 4.02 26.08 -19.49
N ASN A 11 3.35 26.34 -18.38
CA ASN A 11 3.03 25.31 -17.39
C ASN A 11 2.11 24.20 -17.93
N ASN A 12 1.18 24.56 -18.85
CA ASN A 12 0.34 23.54 -19.51
C ASN A 12 1.13 22.71 -20.53
N LYS A 13 2.10 23.29 -21.24
CA LYS A 13 2.96 22.54 -22.18
C LYS A 13 3.95 21.62 -21.47
N GLU A 14 4.49 22.03 -20.34
CA GLU A 14 5.33 21.14 -19.51
C GLU A 14 4.49 19.98 -18.93
N LYS A 15 3.30 20.28 -18.40
CA LYS A 15 2.38 19.24 -17.93
C LYS A 15 1.93 18.28 -19.04
N ASP A 16 1.68 18.77 -20.27
CA ASP A 16 1.34 17.92 -21.42
C ASP A 16 2.51 17.08 -21.92
N ASN A 17 3.75 17.61 -21.81
CA ASN A 17 4.96 16.85 -22.16
C ASN A 17 5.26 15.77 -21.11
N ASP A 18 5.07 16.08 -19.85
CA ASP A 18 5.19 15.13 -18.72
C ASP A 18 4.10 14.05 -18.79
N ARG A 19 2.85 14.42 -19.16
CA ARG A 19 1.75 13.47 -19.43
C ARG A 19 2.05 12.53 -20.61
N ARG A 20 2.76 13.00 -21.66
CA ARG A 20 3.20 12.15 -22.79
C ARG A 20 4.29 11.17 -22.36
N MET A 21 5.21 11.60 -21.49
CA MET A 21 6.24 10.72 -20.91
C MET A 21 5.65 9.62 -20.03
N ARG A 22 4.52 9.91 -19.35
CA ARG A 22 3.80 8.91 -18.53
C ARG A 22 3.07 7.83 -19.36
N LYS A 23 2.81 8.05 -20.67
CA LYS A 23 2.17 7.06 -21.55
C LYS A 23 3.03 5.84 -21.87
N ASP A 24 4.36 5.98 -21.81
CA ASP A 24 5.32 4.90 -22.04
C ASP A 24 5.79 4.24 -20.74
N ARG A 25 5.11 4.52 -19.61
CA ARG A 25 5.48 4.04 -18.29
C ARG A 25 5.10 2.57 -18.10
N GLN A 26 6.06 1.77 -17.66
CA GLN A 26 5.82 0.40 -17.24
C GLN A 26 5.08 0.40 -15.88
N VAL A 27 3.91 -0.25 -15.82
CA VAL A 27 3.14 -0.42 -14.58
C VAL A 27 3.80 -1.49 -13.73
N GLU A 28 4.03 -1.21 -12.46
CA GLU A 28 4.63 -2.12 -11.49
C GLU A 28 3.63 -3.21 -11.05
N ILE A 29 4.06 -4.45 -11.00
CA ILE A 29 3.34 -5.54 -10.33
C ILE A 29 3.93 -5.71 -8.94
N LEU A 30 3.11 -5.37 -7.92
CA LEU A 30 3.48 -5.44 -6.51
C LEU A 30 2.88 -6.69 -5.85
N ALA A 31 3.74 -7.67 -5.57
CA ALA A 31 3.33 -8.96 -4.99
C ALA A 31 3.46 -8.97 -3.45
N PRO A 32 2.58 -9.72 -2.76
CA PRO A 32 2.66 -9.87 -1.31
C PRO A 32 3.70 -10.93 -0.91
N ALA A 33 4.40 -10.72 0.21
CA ALA A 33 5.17 -11.77 0.85
C ALA A 33 4.89 -11.82 2.36
N GLY A 34 4.27 -12.92 2.80
CA GLY A 34 4.03 -13.23 4.21
C GLY A 34 5.10 -14.13 4.82
N SER A 35 6.04 -14.60 4.02
CA SER A 35 7.19 -15.43 4.40
C SER A 35 8.25 -15.34 3.32
N PHE A 36 9.46 -15.81 3.65
CA PHE A 36 10.55 -15.87 2.66
C PHE A 36 10.23 -16.78 1.45
N ALA A 37 9.48 -17.87 1.67
CA ALA A 37 8.99 -18.72 0.58
C ALA A 37 8.02 -17.98 -0.36
N CYS A 38 7.15 -17.12 0.18
CA CYS A 38 6.27 -16.25 -0.63
C CYS A 38 7.07 -15.20 -1.40
N PHE A 39 8.12 -14.62 -0.79
CA PHE A 39 9.04 -13.72 -1.48
C PHE A 39 9.69 -14.42 -2.68
N GLN A 40 10.23 -15.61 -2.48
CA GLN A 40 10.84 -16.38 -3.58
C GLN A 40 9.84 -16.71 -4.69
N ALA A 41 8.59 -17.05 -4.32
CA ALA A 41 7.52 -17.31 -5.30
C ALA A 41 7.19 -16.04 -6.12
N ALA A 42 7.06 -14.88 -5.47
CA ALA A 42 6.83 -13.59 -6.12
C ALA A 42 7.95 -13.24 -7.11
N MET A 43 9.19 -13.40 -6.71
CA MET A 43 10.37 -13.16 -7.56
C MET A 43 10.38 -14.08 -8.79
N ASN A 44 10.10 -15.36 -8.60
CA ASN A 44 10.07 -16.36 -9.67
C ASN A 44 8.90 -16.12 -10.65
N ALA A 45 7.79 -15.58 -10.16
CA ALA A 45 6.61 -15.24 -10.97
C ALA A 45 6.78 -13.92 -11.75
N GLY A 46 7.86 -13.17 -11.53
CA GLY A 46 8.17 -11.95 -12.29
C GLY A 46 7.61 -10.66 -11.68
N ALA A 47 7.32 -10.62 -10.37
CA ALA A 47 6.96 -9.38 -9.70
C ALA A 47 8.04 -8.31 -9.89
N ASP A 48 7.62 -7.04 -10.02
CA ASP A 48 8.53 -5.89 -10.13
C ASP A 48 8.92 -5.36 -8.76
N ALA A 49 8.02 -5.51 -7.79
CA ALA A 49 8.27 -5.20 -6.40
C ALA A 49 7.58 -6.21 -5.48
N VAL A 50 8.12 -6.36 -4.27
CA VAL A 50 7.53 -7.21 -3.23
C VAL A 50 7.29 -6.38 -1.98
N TYR A 51 6.13 -6.55 -1.32
CA TYR A 51 5.88 -5.94 -0.02
C TYR A 51 5.73 -6.99 1.08
N ALA A 52 6.40 -6.75 2.19
CA ALA A 52 6.41 -7.66 3.33
C ALA A 52 6.30 -6.91 4.66
N ALA A 53 6.21 -7.64 5.74
CA ALA A 53 6.28 -7.12 7.11
C ALA A 53 7.33 -7.88 7.91
N GLY A 54 8.03 -7.17 8.77
CA GLY A 54 8.77 -7.80 9.85
C GLY A 54 7.86 -8.18 11.03
N ALA A 55 8.46 -8.70 12.08
CA ALA A 55 7.76 -9.15 13.29
C ALA A 55 7.01 -8.01 14.03
N ARG A 56 7.31 -6.74 13.70
CA ARG A 56 6.77 -5.54 14.37
C ARG A 56 6.15 -4.59 13.37
N PHE A 57 5.21 -3.76 13.84
CA PHE A 57 4.64 -2.60 13.13
C PHE A 57 3.80 -2.90 11.87
N GLY A 58 3.64 -4.17 11.50
CA GLY A 58 2.86 -4.58 10.33
C GLY A 58 1.40 -4.94 10.62
N ALA A 59 0.48 -4.66 9.68
CA ALA A 59 -0.96 -4.90 9.82
C ALA A 59 -1.39 -6.38 9.76
N ARG A 60 -0.46 -7.33 9.85
CA ARG A 60 -0.72 -8.77 9.88
C ARG A 60 0.11 -9.42 10.98
N ALA A 61 -0.19 -9.07 12.24
CA ALA A 61 0.57 -9.53 13.41
C ALA A 61 0.64 -11.07 13.56
N TYR A 62 -0.30 -11.79 12.97
CA TYR A 62 -0.37 -13.26 13.03
C TYR A 62 0.12 -13.96 11.74
N ALA A 63 0.68 -13.23 10.77
CA ALA A 63 1.45 -13.82 9.68
C ALA A 63 2.80 -14.35 10.21
N ASN A 64 3.47 -15.21 9.45
CA ASN A 64 4.81 -15.67 9.82
C ASN A 64 5.80 -14.51 9.93
N ASN A 65 5.60 -13.46 9.11
CA ASN A 65 6.43 -12.26 9.03
C ASN A 65 7.93 -12.59 8.91
N PHE A 66 8.72 -11.60 8.60
CA PHE A 66 10.17 -11.76 8.43
C PHE A 66 10.90 -11.41 9.72
N THR A 67 11.95 -12.12 10.03
CA THR A 67 12.99 -11.67 10.97
C THR A 67 13.76 -10.49 10.35
N GLN A 68 14.56 -9.78 11.17
CA GLN A 68 15.41 -8.69 10.69
C GLN A 68 16.40 -9.17 9.62
N ASP A 69 17.03 -10.32 9.85
CA ASP A 69 18.00 -10.89 8.92
C ASP A 69 17.35 -11.34 7.62
N GLU A 70 16.15 -11.92 7.67
CA GLU A 70 15.39 -12.29 6.48
C GLU A 70 14.93 -11.05 5.68
N LEU A 71 14.61 -9.92 6.34
CA LEU A 71 14.32 -8.66 5.65
C LEU A 71 15.54 -8.15 4.90
N ILE A 72 16.70 -8.14 5.54
CA ILE A 72 17.98 -7.74 4.93
C ILE A 72 18.28 -8.63 3.71
N GLU A 73 18.20 -9.95 3.88
CA GLU A 73 18.41 -10.90 2.79
C GLU A 73 17.41 -10.69 1.63
N ALA A 74 16.14 -10.42 1.93
CA ALA A 74 15.12 -10.19 0.92
C ALA A 74 15.36 -8.88 0.13
N ILE A 75 15.79 -7.80 0.79
CA ILE A 75 16.16 -6.53 0.15
C ILE A 75 17.34 -6.77 -0.80
N GLU A 76 18.43 -7.37 -0.32
CA GLU A 76 19.63 -7.64 -1.11
C GLU A 76 19.31 -8.53 -2.32
N ARG A 77 18.52 -9.59 -2.14
CA ARG A 77 18.09 -10.46 -3.24
C ARG A 77 17.18 -9.75 -4.25
N ALA A 78 16.22 -8.93 -3.80
CA ALA A 78 15.38 -8.15 -4.70
C ALA A 78 16.25 -7.26 -5.61
N HIS A 79 17.23 -6.57 -5.04
CA HIS A 79 18.13 -5.69 -5.78
C HIS A 79 19.04 -6.44 -6.77
N ILE A 80 19.52 -7.64 -6.44
CA ILE A 80 20.28 -8.48 -7.38
C ILE A 80 19.47 -8.77 -8.65
N TYR A 81 18.14 -8.91 -8.52
CA TYR A 81 17.23 -9.12 -9.66
C TYR A 81 16.70 -7.81 -10.27
N GLY A 82 17.18 -6.65 -9.83
CA GLY A 82 16.70 -5.34 -10.28
C GLY A 82 15.24 -5.04 -9.87
N LYS A 83 14.78 -5.63 -8.75
CA LYS A 83 13.44 -5.48 -8.21
C LYS A 83 13.45 -4.67 -6.93
N LYS A 84 12.28 -4.15 -6.51
CA LYS A 84 12.11 -3.34 -5.31
C LYS A 84 11.53 -4.13 -4.14
N PHE A 85 11.83 -3.67 -2.93
CA PHE A 85 11.30 -4.24 -1.70
C PHE A 85 10.69 -3.16 -0.81
N TYR A 86 9.41 -3.32 -0.43
CA TYR A 86 8.67 -2.36 0.39
C TYR A 86 8.30 -2.96 1.74
N LEU A 87 8.64 -2.25 2.81
CA LEU A 87 8.33 -2.69 4.17
C LEU A 87 7.02 -2.08 4.66
N THR A 88 6.11 -2.90 5.19
CA THR A 88 4.90 -2.37 5.84
C THR A 88 5.17 -1.96 7.28
N VAL A 89 4.98 -0.67 7.57
CA VAL A 89 4.92 -0.06 8.91
C VAL A 89 3.53 0.58 9.05
N ASN A 90 2.49 -0.22 8.80
CA ASN A 90 1.14 0.25 8.56
C ASN A 90 0.16 -0.11 9.68
N THR A 91 0.59 0.02 10.92
CA THR A 91 -0.25 0.00 12.12
C THR A 91 -0.22 1.36 12.82
N LEU A 92 -1.23 1.66 13.63
CA LEU A 92 -1.19 2.81 14.53
C LEU A 92 -0.24 2.52 15.68
N LEU A 93 0.64 3.46 16.02
CA LEU A 93 1.64 3.31 17.08
C LEU A 93 1.37 4.25 18.25
N LYS A 94 1.83 3.85 19.40
CA LYS A 94 1.90 4.69 20.60
C LYS A 94 3.28 5.36 20.68
N ASP A 95 3.40 6.47 21.38
CA ASP A 95 4.64 7.25 21.46
C ASP A 95 5.88 6.43 21.82
N HIS A 96 5.74 5.50 22.79
CA HIS A 96 6.86 4.64 23.19
C HIS A 96 7.25 3.62 22.09
N GLU A 97 6.33 3.25 21.20
CA GLU A 97 6.62 2.36 20.06
C GLU A 97 7.31 3.13 18.91
N ILE A 98 6.96 4.42 18.74
CA ILE A 98 7.63 5.29 17.76
C ILE A 98 9.12 5.46 18.12
N ALA A 99 9.45 5.54 19.41
CA ALA A 99 10.84 5.62 19.87
C ALA A 99 11.70 4.41 19.43
N GLU A 100 11.07 3.26 19.19
CA GLU A 100 11.76 2.03 18.76
C GLU A 100 11.92 1.91 17.24
N LEU A 101 11.30 2.81 16.46
CA LEU A 101 11.32 2.75 14.99
C LEU A 101 12.70 3.00 14.40
N TYR A 102 13.53 3.86 15.04
CA TYR A 102 14.86 4.15 14.52
C TYR A 102 15.72 2.90 14.46
N ASP A 103 15.83 2.21 15.58
CA ASP A 103 16.65 0.99 15.69
C ASP A 103 16.12 -0.14 14.79
N TYR A 104 14.81 -0.14 14.52
CA TYR A 104 14.20 -1.11 13.63
C TYR A 104 14.44 -0.80 12.14
N LEU A 105 14.36 0.46 11.74
CA LEU A 105 14.46 0.88 10.33
C LEU A 105 15.88 1.14 9.86
N ALA A 106 16.77 1.65 10.73
CA ALA A 106 18.12 2.06 10.34
C ALA A 106 18.92 0.94 9.64
N PRO A 107 18.95 -0.31 10.14
CA PRO A 107 19.67 -1.38 9.45
C PRO A 107 19.11 -1.72 8.06
N LEU A 108 17.78 -1.58 7.87
CA LEU A 108 17.12 -1.83 6.60
C LEU A 108 17.34 -0.67 5.61
N TYR A 109 17.33 0.56 6.11
CA TYR A 109 17.65 1.76 5.34
C TYR A 109 19.09 1.73 4.82
N GLU A 110 20.05 1.34 5.65
CA GLU A 110 21.46 1.16 5.27
C GLU A 110 21.64 0.08 4.19
N LYS A 111 20.73 -0.87 4.10
CA LYS A 111 20.69 -1.93 3.06
C LYS A 111 19.93 -1.52 1.80
N GLY A 112 19.45 -0.27 1.76
CA GLY A 112 18.79 0.29 0.60
C GLY A 112 17.30 -0.08 0.51
N LEU A 113 16.58 -0.22 1.65
CA LEU A 113 15.13 -0.36 1.64
C LEU A 113 14.50 0.70 0.74
N ASP A 114 13.73 0.27 -0.28
CA ASP A 114 13.22 1.19 -1.31
C ASP A 114 12.08 2.09 -0.79
N ALA A 115 11.15 1.53 -0.01
CA ALA A 115 10.06 2.32 0.54
C ALA A 115 9.43 1.67 1.78
N VAL A 116 8.69 2.49 2.53
CA VAL A 116 7.82 2.04 3.63
C VAL A 116 6.37 2.36 3.37
N ILE A 117 5.48 1.41 3.67
CA ILE A 117 4.02 1.59 3.57
C ILE A 117 3.48 1.98 4.94
N VAL A 118 2.96 3.19 5.10
CA VAL A 118 2.66 3.82 6.39
C VAL A 118 1.17 4.17 6.52
N GLN A 119 0.61 3.97 7.72
CA GLN A 119 -0.76 4.40 8.09
C GLN A 119 -0.75 5.56 9.08
N ASP A 120 0.13 5.52 10.06
CA ASP A 120 0.18 6.46 11.19
C ASP A 120 0.86 7.77 10.79
N THR A 121 0.22 8.90 11.06
CA THR A 121 0.77 10.23 10.73
C THR A 121 2.00 10.59 11.56
N GLY A 122 2.09 10.11 12.81
CA GLY A 122 3.28 10.28 13.66
C GLY A 122 4.46 9.48 13.12
N VAL A 123 4.22 8.24 12.68
CA VAL A 123 5.22 7.41 11.99
C VAL A 123 5.66 8.06 10.68
N PHE A 124 4.72 8.61 9.91
CA PHE A 124 5.01 9.34 8.67
C PHE A 124 6.00 10.49 8.93
N GLN A 125 5.67 11.34 9.89
CA GLN A 125 6.52 12.47 10.27
C GLN A 125 7.89 12.02 10.81
N PHE A 126 7.91 10.95 11.61
CA PHE A 126 9.16 10.38 12.15
C PHE A 126 10.09 9.92 11.02
N ILE A 127 9.55 9.19 10.03
CA ILE A 127 10.34 8.68 8.88
C ILE A 127 10.87 9.85 8.05
N ARG A 128 10.03 10.83 7.72
CA ARG A 128 10.46 12.03 6.99
C ARG A 128 11.60 12.77 7.66
N SER A 129 11.62 12.79 9.00
CA SER A 129 12.64 13.50 9.77
C SER A 129 13.94 12.75 9.93
N ASN A 130 13.91 11.41 9.97
CA ASN A 130 15.07 10.58 10.30
C ASN A 130 15.65 9.83 9.09
N PHE A 131 14.84 9.60 8.04
CA PHE A 131 15.20 8.86 6.83
C PHE A 131 14.74 9.63 5.58
N PRO A 132 15.37 10.77 5.27
CA PRO A 132 14.87 11.72 4.25
C PRO A 132 14.81 11.15 2.83
N ASP A 133 15.66 10.17 2.51
CA ASP A 133 15.74 9.55 1.18
C ASP A 133 14.86 8.29 1.07
N LEU A 134 14.16 7.89 2.15
CA LEU A 134 13.28 6.74 2.15
C LEU A 134 11.89 7.12 1.65
N ASP A 135 11.44 6.52 0.57
CA ASP A 135 10.11 6.76 0.03
C ASP A 135 9.01 6.30 0.98
N ILE A 136 7.96 7.12 1.10
CA ILE A 136 6.79 6.81 1.91
C ILE A 136 5.59 6.59 1.00
N HIS A 137 5.04 5.38 1.06
CA HIS A 137 3.79 5.01 0.42
C HIS A 137 2.65 5.11 1.44
N ALA A 138 1.71 6.02 1.20
CA ALA A 138 0.55 6.18 2.06
C ALA A 138 -0.37 4.97 1.93
N SER A 139 -0.51 4.21 3.02
CA SER A 139 -1.30 2.97 3.05
C SER A 139 -2.78 3.21 2.74
N THR A 140 -3.44 2.23 2.13
CA THR A 140 -4.92 2.21 2.00
C THR A 140 -5.63 2.36 3.37
N GLN A 141 -4.95 2.02 4.46
CA GLN A 141 -5.47 2.21 5.83
C GLN A 141 -5.51 3.67 6.28
N MET A 142 -4.89 4.61 5.55
CA MET A 142 -5.09 6.05 5.74
C MET A 142 -6.44 6.53 5.20
N THR A 143 -7.16 5.69 4.48
CA THR A 143 -8.52 5.93 3.97
C THR A 143 -8.61 7.18 3.09
N ILE A 144 -7.71 7.27 2.11
CA ILE A 144 -7.74 8.38 1.14
C ILE A 144 -8.84 8.10 0.12
N THR A 145 -9.86 8.95 0.11
CA THR A 145 -11.07 8.79 -0.70
C THR A 145 -11.23 9.85 -1.79
N GLY A 146 -10.15 10.59 -2.10
CA GLY A 146 -10.20 11.58 -3.17
C GLY A 146 -8.95 12.44 -3.28
N ALA A 147 -8.94 13.27 -4.31
CA ALA A 147 -7.80 14.10 -4.68
C ALA A 147 -7.35 15.10 -3.59
N ALA A 148 -8.27 15.63 -2.79
CA ALA A 148 -7.91 16.57 -1.71
C ALA A 148 -7.02 15.91 -0.64
N GLY A 149 -7.35 14.66 -0.25
CA GLY A 149 -6.55 13.88 0.68
C GLY A 149 -5.19 13.49 0.07
N ALA A 150 -5.17 13.11 -1.21
CA ALA A 150 -3.94 12.80 -1.93
C ALA A 150 -3.01 14.03 -2.01
N LYS A 151 -3.52 15.21 -2.37
CA LYS A 151 -2.75 16.49 -2.36
C LYS A 151 -2.18 16.83 -0.99
N PHE A 152 -2.92 16.56 0.07
CA PHE A 152 -2.41 16.76 1.42
C PHE A 152 -1.19 15.85 1.67
N LEU A 153 -1.27 14.56 1.34
CA LEU A 153 -0.15 13.63 1.50
C LEU A 153 1.04 13.98 0.62
N GLU A 154 0.81 14.42 -0.61
CA GLU A 154 1.84 14.95 -1.48
C GLU A 154 2.58 16.13 -0.83
N SER A 155 1.84 17.09 -0.26
CA SER A 155 2.43 18.23 0.47
C SER A 155 3.24 17.82 1.70
N GLN A 156 2.94 16.66 2.28
CA GLN A 156 3.72 16.07 3.38
C GLN A 156 4.93 15.28 2.89
N GLY A 157 5.07 15.05 1.57
CA GLY A 157 6.19 14.36 0.96
C GLY A 157 5.99 12.85 0.83
N ALA A 158 4.76 12.38 0.70
CA ALA A 158 4.52 11.02 0.21
C ALA A 158 5.02 10.88 -1.23
N ALA A 159 5.56 9.71 -1.58
CA ALA A 159 5.91 9.37 -2.95
C ALA A 159 4.75 8.67 -3.68
N ARG A 160 3.94 7.90 -2.93
CA ARG A 160 2.86 7.08 -3.47
C ARG A 160 1.63 7.10 -2.56
N VAL A 161 0.45 7.02 -3.15
CA VAL A 161 -0.82 6.84 -2.43
C VAL A 161 -1.49 5.53 -2.83
N VAL A 162 -1.98 4.79 -1.83
CA VAL A 162 -2.85 3.62 -2.02
C VAL A 162 -4.27 4.05 -1.64
N PRO A 163 -5.13 4.46 -2.58
CA PRO A 163 -6.47 4.93 -2.28
C PRO A 163 -7.33 3.87 -1.59
N ALA A 164 -8.42 4.32 -0.98
CA ALA A 164 -9.45 3.41 -0.49
C ALA A 164 -10.01 2.57 -1.65
N ARG A 165 -10.30 1.28 -1.38
CA ARG A 165 -10.76 0.32 -2.42
C ARG A 165 -12.18 0.58 -2.89
N GLU A 166 -12.87 1.49 -2.25
CA GLU A 166 -14.25 1.90 -2.52
C GLU A 166 -14.35 2.96 -3.62
N LEU A 167 -13.20 3.52 -4.06
CA LEU A 167 -13.19 4.53 -5.11
C LEU A 167 -13.55 3.91 -6.47
N SER A 168 -14.31 4.67 -7.23
CA SER A 168 -14.52 4.41 -8.65
C SER A 168 -13.25 4.70 -9.46
N LEU A 169 -13.18 4.16 -10.67
CA LEU A 169 -12.05 4.39 -11.57
C LEU A 169 -11.89 5.89 -11.92
N GLU A 170 -13.01 6.61 -12.01
CA GLU A 170 -12.99 8.06 -12.25
C GLU A 170 -12.38 8.85 -11.09
N GLU A 171 -12.68 8.48 -9.85
CA GLU A 171 -12.09 9.10 -8.66
C GLU A 171 -10.58 8.80 -8.57
N VAL A 172 -10.15 7.59 -8.95
CA VAL A 172 -8.74 7.23 -9.05
C VAL A 172 -8.04 8.08 -10.12
N ARG A 173 -8.67 8.24 -11.30
CA ARG A 173 -8.15 9.11 -12.38
C ARG A 173 -7.98 10.55 -11.91
N GLN A 174 -8.94 11.10 -11.16
CA GLN A 174 -8.84 12.44 -10.60
C GLN A 174 -7.65 12.61 -9.64
N ILE A 175 -7.31 11.60 -8.86
CA ILE A 175 -6.09 11.61 -8.03
C ILE A 175 -4.87 11.71 -8.92
N HIS A 176 -4.73 10.84 -9.92
CA HIS A 176 -3.62 10.84 -10.85
C HIS A 176 -3.47 12.17 -11.62
N GLU A 177 -4.58 12.75 -12.08
CA GLU A 177 -4.57 13.99 -12.85
C GLU A 177 -4.23 15.24 -12.04
N THR A 178 -4.40 15.17 -10.72
CA THR A 178 -4.31 16.36 -9.85
C THR A 178 -3.14 16.32 -8.88
N THR A 179 -2.38 15.23 -8.84
CA THR A 179 -1.16 15.08 -8.01
C THR A 179 -0.03 14.51 -8.85
N ASP A 180 1.20 14.66 -8.38
CA ASP A 180 2.39 14.00 -8.92
C ASP A 180 2.71 12.68 -8.18
N LEU A 181 1.84 12.26 -7.25
CA LEU A 181 1.97 10.98 -6.54
C LEU A 181 1.83 9.80 -7.50
N GLU A 182 2.62 8.77 -7.27
CA GLU A 182 2.30 7.45 -7.82
C GLU A 182 0.99 6.91 -7.21
N VAL A 183 0.14 6.33 -8.04
CA VAL A 183 -1.13 5.73 -7.60
C VAL A 183 -1.02 4.21 -7.63
N GLU A 184 -1.22 3.57 -6.48
CA GLU A 184 -1.21 2.12 -6.32
C GLU A 184 -2.61 1.61 -6.01
N CYS A 185 -3.13 0.66 -6.78
CA CYS A 185 -4.45 0.07 -6.56
C CYS A 185 -4.38 -1.44 -6.36
N PHE A 186 -5.24 -1.96 -5.48
CA PHE A 186 -5.45 -3.41 -5.38
C PHE A 186 -6.22 -3.92 -6.59
N VAL A 187 -5.67 -4.93 -7.26
CA VAL A 187 -6.25 -5.55 -8.45
C VAL A 187 -6.71 -6.99 -8.23
N HIS A 188 -6.23 -7.63 -7.17
CA HIS A 188 -6.58 -9.02 -6.86
C HIS A 188 -6.58 -9.30 -5.37
N GLY A 189 -7.47 -10.18 -4.91
CA GLY A 189 -7.52 -10.75 -3.57
C GLY A 189 -8.66 -10.22 -2.69
N ALA A 190 -8.55 -10.42 -1.39
CA ALA A 190 -9.63 -10.21 -0.44
C ALA A 190 -9.96 -8.71 -0.22
N LEU A 191 -11.25 -8.39 -0.20
CA LEU A 191 -11.78 -7.06 0.16
C LEU A 191 -12.16 -7.02 1.64
N CYS A 192 -12.03 -5.84 2.26
CA CYS A 192 -12.64 -5.54 3.56
C CYS A 192 -14.11 -5.20 3.41
N TYR A 193 -14.94 -5.57 4.38
CA TYR A 193 -16.34 -5.16 4.46
C TYR A 193 -16.50 -3.66 4.71
N CYS A 194 -15.58 -3.07 5.45
CA CYS A 194 -15.54 -1.66 5.80
C CYS A 194 -14.36 -0.97 5.11
N TYR A 195 -14.39 0.35 5.01
CA TYR A 195 -13.22 1.12 4.61
C TYR A 195 -11.98 0.68 5.40
N SER A 196 -10.88 0.47 4.69
CA SER A 196 -9.62 0.02 5.32
C SER A 196 -9.15 1.02 6.36
N GLY A 197 -8.79 0.54 7.55
CA GLY A 197 -8.39 1.39 8.67
C GLY A 197 -9.55 1.92 9.53
N GLN A 198 -10.81 1.78 9.13
CA GLN A 198 -11.98 2.33 9.84
C GLN A 198 -12.80 1.29 10.61
N CYS A 199 -12.49 0.01 10.47
CA CYS A 199 -13.27 -1.06 11.09
C CYS A 199 -12.88 -1.31 12.55
N LEU A 200 -13.84 -1.17 13.46
CA LEU A 200 -13.68 -1.47 14.89
C LEU A 200 -14.31 -2.81 15.32
N MET A 201 -14.95 -3.55 14.39
CA MET A 201 -15.73 -4.75 14.73
C MET A 201 -14.92 -5.80 15.50
N SER A 202 -13.68 -6.08 15.05
CA SER A 202 -12.81 -7.05 15.73
C SER A 202 -12.38 -6.58 17.12
N SER A 203 -12.22 -5.28 17.33
CA SER A 203 -11.91 -4.70 18.65
C SER A 203 -13.08 -4.82 19.60
N VAL A 204 -14.29 -4.49 19.14
CA VAL A 204 -15.51 -4.49 19.95
C VAL A 204 -15.91 -5.91 20.37
N ILE A 205 -15.87 -6.88 19.44
CA ILE A 205 -16.29 -8.26 19.71
C ILE A 205 -15.25 -9.04 20.52
N GLY A 206 -13.95 -8.85 20.22
CA GLY A 206 -12.91 -9.75 20.75
C GLY A 206 -11.65 -9.05 21.26
N GLY A 207 -11.64 -7.72 21.45
CA GLY A 207 -10.48 -6.98 21.95
C GLY A 207 -9.29 -6.95 20.97
N ARG A 208 -9.47 -7.37 19.71
CA ARG A 208 -8.41 -7.49 18.70
C ARG A 208 -8.47 -6.34 17.70
N SER A 209 -7.59 -5.36 17.84
CA SER A 209 -7.58 -4.18 16.97
C SER A 209 -7.08 -4.50 15.56
N GLY A 210 -7.94 -4.26 14.54
CA GLY A 210 -7.56 -4.34 13.14
C GLY A 210 -6.48 -3.34 12.75
N ASN A 211 -6.52 -2.13 13.33
CA ASN A 211 -5.55 -1.05 13.11
C ASN A 211 -4.19 -1.31 13.77
N ARG A 212 -4.12 -2.35 14.59
CA ARG A 212 -2.89 -2.85 15.24
C ARG A 212 -2.48 -4.24 14.68
N GLY A 213 -2.97 -4.58 13.49
CA GLY A 213 -2.62 -5.83 12.81
C GLY A 213 -3.29 -7.09 13.34
N GLN A 214 -4.25 -6.98 14.29
CA GLN A 214 -4.83 -8.11 15.03
C GLN A 214 -6.25 -8.49 14.60
N CYS A 215 -6.69 -8.04 13.41
CA CYS A 215 -8.05 -8.31 12.93
C CYS A 215 -8.36 -9.83 12.94
N ALA A 216 -9.41 -10.21 13.68
CA ALA A 216 -9.91 -11.59 13.73
C ALA A 216 -10.82 -11.97 12.55
N GLN A 217 -11.02 -11.06 11.60
CA GLN A 217 -11.88 -11.22 10.43
C GLN A 217 -13.34 -11.61 10.79
N PRO A 218 -14.01 -10.93 11.72
CA PRO A 218 -15.38 -11.28 12.10
C PRO A 218 -16.35 -11.21 10.91
N CYS A 219 -16.11 -10.35 9.93
CA CYS A 219 -16.89 -10.28 8.69
C CYS A 219 -16.82 -11.55 7.83
N ARG A 220 -15.87 -12.47 8.08
CA ARG A 220 -15.73 -13.74 7.37
C ARG A 220 -16.42 -14.92 8.11
N LEU A 221 -17.04 -14.66 9.24
CA LEU A 221 -17.77 -15.68 10.01
C LEU A 221 -19.22 -15.80 9.53
N PRO A 222 -19.84 -16.98 9.72
CA PRO A 222 -21.27 -17.14 9.46
C PRO A 222 -22.09 -16.50 10.58
N TYR A 223 -23.13 -15.78 10.21
CA TYR A 223 -24.12 -15.17 11.11
C TYR A 223 -25.49 -15.79 10.89
N THR A 224 -26.33 -15.79 11.95
CA THR A 224 -27.72 -16.24 11.85
C THR A 224 -28.63 -15.00 11.81
N VAL A 225 -29.40 -14.86 10.75
CA VAL A 225 -30.40 -13.83 10.57
C VAL A 225 -31.69 -14.52 10.12
N ASP A 226 -32.79 -14.25 10.81
CA ASP A 226 -34.12 -14.88 10.55
C ASP A 226 -34.05 -16.43 10.43
N GLY A 227 -33.28 -17.06 11.32
CA GLY A 227 -33.11 -18.52 11.36
C GLY A 227 -32.16 -19.08 10.26
N GLN A 228 -31.65 -18.26 9.36
CA GLN A 228 -30.73 -18.67 8.30
C GLN A 228 -29.28 -18.36 8.69
N LYS A 229 -28.43 -19.38 8.70
CA LYS A 229 -26.98 -19.24 8.94
C LYS A 229 -26.23 -19.11 7.63
N LYS A 230 -25.66 -17.91 7.36
CA LYS A 230 -24.90 -17.60 6.13
C LYS A 230 -23.76 -16.63 6.41
N TYR A 231 -22.86 -16.47 5.44
CA TYR A 231 -21.73 -15.53 5.47
C TYR A 231 -22.15 -14.15 4.96
N PHE A 232 -23.13 -13.51 5.63
CA PHE A 232 -23.76 -12.26 5.17
C PHE A 232 -22.80 -11.09 4.96
N LEU A 233 -21.70 -11.03 5.72
CA LEU A 233 -20.73 -9.95 5.68
C LEU A 233 -19.48 -10.29 4.85
N SER A 234 -19.37 -11.54 4.34
CA SER A 234 -18.19 -11.95 3.59
C SER A 234 -18.30 -11.52 2.14
N LEU A 235 -17.51 -10.53 1.76
CA LEU A 235 -17.38 -10.10 0.38
C LEU A 235 -16.70 -11.17 -0.48
N LYS A 236 -16.96 -11.16 -1.78
CA LYS A 236 -16.16 -11.86 -2.78
C LYS A 236 -14.80 -11.21 -2.90
N ASP A 237 -13.79 -11.98 -3.28
CA ASP A 237 -12.48 -11.42 -3.59
C ASP A 237 -12.57 -10.60 -4.90
N ILE A 238 -11.77 -9.54 -4.99
CA ILE A 238 -11.63 -8.76 -6.22
C ILE A 238 -10.74 -9.51 -7.21
N CYS A 239 -11.09 -9.42 -8.49
CA CYS A 239 -10.24 -9.79 -9.62
C CYS A 239 -10.56 -8.83 -10.76
N THR A 240 -9.61 -7.97 -11.11
CA THR A 240 -9.77 -6.95 -12.16
C THR A 240 -8.96 -7.25 -13.41
N LEU A 241 -8.63 -8.53 -13.65
CA LEU A 241 -7.80 -8.94 -14.79
C LEU A 241 -8.34 -8.41 -16.13
N GLU A 242 -9.66 -8.46 -16.31
CA GLU A 242 -10.32 -7.99 -17.53
C GLU A 242 -10.35 -6.45 -17.67
N LEU A 243 -10.07 -5.72 -16.58
CA LEU A 243 -10.09 -4.27 -16.53
C LEU A 243 -8.67 -3.66 -16.55
N ILE A 244 -7.63 -4.46 -16.75
CA ILE A 244 -6.24 -3.98 -16.75
C ILE A 244 -6.02 -2.82 -17.74
N PRO A 245 -6.54 -2.86 -18.98
CA PRO A 245 -6.37 -1.72 -19.90
C PRO A 245 -6.93 -0.42 -19.35
N GLU A 246 -8.15 -0.46 -18.80
CA GLU A 246 -8.82 0.72 -18.23
C GLU A 246 -8.11 1.23 -16.97
N LEU A 247 -7.54 0.34 -16.17
CA LEU A 247 -6.75 0.68 -14.99
C LEU A 247 -5.44 1.39 -15.39
N VAL A 248 -4.78 0.95 -16.45
CA VAL A 248 -3.60 1.61 -17.02
C VAL A 248 -3.95 3.00 -17.55
N GLU A 249 -5.06 3.12 -18.30
CA GLU A 249 -5.56 4.39 -18.83
C GLU A 249 -5.98 5.38 -17.74
N ALA A 250 -6.41 4.88 -16.57
CA ALA A 250 -6.72 5.71 -15.42
C ALA A 250 -5.47 6.27 -14.71
N GLY A 251 -4.28 5.87 -15.14
CA GLY A 251 -3.02 6.38 -14.61
C GLY A 251 -2.53 5.67 -13.35
N ILE A 252 -2.93 4.41 -13.14
CA ILE A 252 -2.41 3.62 -12.04
C ILE A 252 -0.96 3.21 -12.34
N ASP A 253 -0.08 3.39 -11.35
CA ASP A 253 1.36 3.15 -11.42
C ASP A 253 1.75 1.77 -10.93
N SER A 254 1.00 1.22 -9.98
CA SER A 254 1.32 -0.04 -9.34
C SER A 254 0.06 -0.88 -9.11
N PHE A 255 0.09 -2.13 -9.57
CA PHE A 255 -0.95 -3.13 -9.39
C PHE A 255 -0.61 -4.02 -8.20
N LYS A 256 -1.33 -3.83 -7.11
CA LYS A 256 -1.11 -4.55 -5.86
C LYS A 256 -1.98 -5.78 -5.74
N ILE A 257 -1.35 -6.90 -5.40
CA ILE A 257 -2.03 -8.16 -5.05
C ILE A 257 -2.15 -8.25 -3.54
N GLU A 258 -3.37 -8.46 -2.99
CA GLU A 258 -3.56 -8.78 -1.57
C GLU A 258 -3.27 -10.26 -1.32
N GLY A 259 -2.45 -10.59 -0.31
CA GLY A 259 -2.14 -12.00 -0.09
C GLY A 259 -1.09 -12.31 0.97
N ARG A 260 -0.69 -11.38 1.84
CA ARG A 260 0.35 -11.65 2.87
C ARG A 260 0.03 -12.80 3.84
N MET A 261 -1.22 -13.22 3.93
CA MET A 261 -1.64 -14.39 4.71
C MET A 261 -1.81 -15.66 3.86
N LYS A 262 -1.46 -15.59 2.60
CA LYS A 262 -1.60 -16.70 1.64
C LYS A 262 -0.30 -17.51 1.56
N LYS A 263 -0.40 -18.70 0.95
CA LYS A 263 0.72 -19.60 0.71
C LYS A 263 1.47 -19.22 -0.57
N PRO A 264 2.72 -19.73 -0.76
CA PRO A 264 3.52 -19.46 -1.97
C PRO A 264 2.80 -19.81 -3.28
N GLU A 265 1.96 -20.84 -3.28
CA GLU A 265 1.21 -21.28 -4.48
C GLU A 265 0.14 -20.27 -4.92
N TYR A 266 -0.28 -19.37 -4.04
CA TYR A 266 -1.19 -18.29 -4.37
C TYR A 266 -0.44 -17.08 -4.95
N VAL A 267 0.76 -16.81 -4.43
CA VAL A 267 1.57 -15.68 -4.85
C VAL A 267 2.16 -15.89 -6.22
#